data_a3022a776556b9e2f508879ac2026278
#
_entry.id   a3022a776556b9e2f508879ac2026278
#
_cell.length_a   1.000
_cell.length_b   1.000
_cell.length_c   1.000
_cell.angle_alpha   90.00
_cell.angle_beta   90.00
_cell.angle_gamma   90.00
#
_symmetry.space_group_name_H-M   'P 1'
#
loop_
_entity.id
_entity.type
_entity.pdbx_description
1 polymer ?
#
loop_
_entity_poly.entity_id
_entity_poly.type
_entity_poly.pdbx_seq_one_letter_code
_entity_poly.pdbx_strand_id
1 'polypeptide(L)'
;MRNNITYPEHNVGLLQIILYSLAGLTFNLYDTILYAWLPYFYIPPQDKGLTQYIPLAAMGILLAGGRILDAVTDPLVGYMSDHTRSRWGRRKPYIFVSNPILFLAFILVWIPPVHGNSITNAIFLGVILFVYYISYTGMLIPWFAVLPEMSPINSVRVKIASIGVAIGVVGALIGGGLSGVLFEKMGPFAMALILGVVGLVAGQLTIFGVKEHYQAQQEETPGFLKVVKEVFIDRQVLSFAVMIMLVQLTYQLMLMNVPYLTTLILKRSEADASILMGEVLLTVALSVPLWHWLLRKFSKRGLFRLIILWMVVGFCLCFFIGIIESPAPFIQAMIVFPLATIPVGGMFITVLGIIADLTDYDELKTGKRREAIYYGIYGIVRKTGWALCSLILVGVFAVFGYSVENPLGVRIIWLVCALSCLIGLLVFIPYKLGDSKEETKAIMEL
;
A
#
# COMPACT_ATOMS: atom_id res chain seq x y z
N MET A 1 -28.74 -9.50 31.30
CA MET A 1 -29.30 -8.12 31.33
C MET A 1 -28.37 -7.24 30.50
N ARG A 2 -28.75 -6.86 29.27
CA ARG A 2 -28.01 -5.89 28.47
C ARG A 2 -28.27 -4.52 29.07
N ASN A 3 -27.29 -3.95 29.76
CA ASN A 3 -27.34 -2.56 30.16
C ASN A 3 -27.42 -1.72 28.88
N ASN A 4 -28.59 -1.11 28.63
CA ASN A 4 -28.75 -0.06 27.63
C ASN A 4 -27.98 1.19 28.15
N ILE A 5 -26.68 1.21 27.91
CA ILE A 5 -25.88 2.42 28.06
C ILE A 5 -26.27 3.29 26.86
N THR A 6 -27.19 4.23 27.08
CA THR A 6 -27.46 5.32 26.13
C THR A 6 -26.23 6.22 26.10
N TYR A 7 -25.34 5.96 25.13
CA TYR A 7 -24.29 6.92 24.82
C TYR A 7 -24.95 8.18 24.24
N PRO A 8 -24.60 9.38 24.73
CA PRO A 8 -25.09 10.60 24.08
C PRO A 8 -24.73 10.52 22.60
N GLU A 9 -25.66 10.87 21.71
CA GLU A 9 -25.46 10.91 20.26
C GLU A 9 -24.35 11.92 19.93
N HIS A 10 -23.10 11.48 20.00
CA HIS A 10 -21.98 12.25 19.45
C HIS A 10 -21.98 12.03 17.93
N ASN A 11 -22.79 12.83 17.26
CA ASN A 11 -22.74 12.94 15.81
C ASN A 11 -21.37 13.48 15.41
N VAL A 12 -20.51 12.60 14.89
CA VAL A 12 -19.26 13.03 14.25
C VAL A 12 -19.66 13.77 12.98
N GLY A 13 -19.47 15.08 12.94
CA GLY A 13 -19.85 15.92 11.81
C GLY A 13 -19.07 15.55 10.54
N LEU A 14 -19.68 15.72 9.36
CA LEU A 14 -19.05 15.41 8.08
C LEU A 14 -17.70 16.12 7.90
N LEU A 15 -17.63 17.41 8.27
CA LEU A 15 -16.38 18.19 8.20
C LEU A 15 -15.27 17.54 9.06
N GLN A 16 -15.60 17.07 10.25
CA GLN A 16 -14.65 16.39 11.13
C GLN A 16 -14.16 15.09 10.49
N ILE A 17 -15.05 14.31 9.86
CA ILE A 17 -14.69 13.08 9.15
C ILE A 17 -13.75 13.40 7.98
N ILE A 18 -14.06 14.43 7.19
CA ILE A 18 -13.21 14.84 6.06
C ILE A 18 -11.83 15.26 6.57
N LEU A 19 -11.76 16.13 7.57
CA LEU A 19 -10.49 16.59 8.15
C LEU A 19 -9.66 15.43 8.68
N TYR A 20 -10.27 14.51 9.46
CA TYR A 20 -9.59 13.29 9.91
C TYR A 20 -9.04 12.46 8.74
N SER A 21 -9.80 12.35 7.67
CA SER A 21 -9.48 11.51 6.51
C SER A 21 -8.37 12.08 5.61
N LEU A 22 -8.01 13.37 5.75
CA LEU A 22 -6.96 14.01 4.95
C LEU A 22 -5.57 13.39 5.15
N ALA A 23 -5.30 12.75 6.29
CA ALA A 23 -4.07 11.96 6.45
C ALA A 23 -3.97 10.84 5.41
N GLY A 24 -5.08 10.21 5.06
CA GLY A 24 -5.12 9.20 4.00
C GLY A 24 -4.66 9.75 2.65
N LEU A 25 -5.01 11.00 2.32
CA LEU A 25 -4.49 11.69 1.13
C LEU A 25 -2.98 11.83 1.20
N THR A 26 -2.44 12.33 2.32
CA THR A 26 -0.99 12.52 2.49
C THR A 26 -0.21 11.23 2.29
N PHE A 27 -0.64 10.14 2.93
CA PHE A 27 0.05 8.85 2.85
C PHE A 27 0.04 8.27 1.43
N ASN A 28 -1.13 8.24 0.80
CA ASN A 28 -1.26 7.65 -0.53
C ASN A 28 -0.57 8.51 -1.61
N LEU A 29 -0.60 9.84 -1.47
CA LEU A 29 0.11 10.76 -2.34
C LEU A 29 1.62 10.51 -2.29
N TYR A 30 2.21 10.51 -1.08
CA TYR A 30 3.66 10.34 -0.91
C TYR A 30 4.12 8.94 -1.29
N ASP A 31 3.40 7.89 -0.87
CA ASP A 31 3.74 6.52 -1.23
C ASP A 31 3.70 6.31 -2.76
N THR A 32 2.66 6.81 -3.44
CA THR A 32 2.55 6.66 -4.89
C THR A 32 3.73 7.31 -5.62
N ILE A 33 4.10 8.54 -5.24
CA ILE A 33 5.22 9.26 -5.85
C ILE A 33 6.54 8.57 -5.54
N LEU A 34 6.78 8.20 -4.29
CA LEU A 34 8.01 7.59 -3.85
C LEU A 34 8.26 6.25 -4.56
N TYR A 35 7.24 5.39 -4.61
CA TYR A 35 7.40 4.07 -5.24
C TYR A 35 7.53 4.14 -6.75
N ALA A 36 6.77 5.02 -7.41
CA ALA A 36 6.84 5.12 -8.85
C ALA A 36 8.15 5.76 -9.34
N TRP A 37 8.57 6.85 -8.69
CA TRP A 37 9.60 7.71 -9.25
C TRP A 37 10.96 7.61 -8.57
N LEU A 38 11.04 7.19 -7.29
CA LEU A 38 12.34 7.16 -6.59
C LEU A 38 13.31 6.16 -7.24
N PRO A 39 12.93 4.92 -7.58
CA PRO A 39 13.80 4.04 -8.34
C PRO A 39 14.18 4.64 -9.69
N TYR A 40 13.21 5.13 -10.45
CA TYR A 40 13.44 5.73 -11.76
C TYR A 40 14.40 6.93 -11.70
N PHE A 41 14.34 7.76 -10.65
CA PHE A 41 15.22 8.91 -10.47
C PHE A 41 16.65 8.51 -10.10
N TYR A 42 16.83 7.57 -9.17
CA TYR A 42 18.16 7.17 -8.69
C TYR A 42 18.88 6.16 -9.57
N ILE A 43 18.13 5.27 -10.22
CA ILE A 43 18.61 4.24 -11.14
C ILE A 43 17.84 4.32 -12.46
N PRO A 44 17.96 5.47 -13.19
CA PRO A 44 17.23 5.66 -14.44
C PRO A 44 17.63 4.59 -15.47
N PRO A 45 16.85 4.45 -16.56
CA PRO A 45 17.20 3.59 -17.68
C PRO A 45 18.62 3.87 -18.15
N GLN A 46 19.42 2.82 -18.33
CA GLN A 46 20.77 2.95 -18.87
C GLN A 46 20.71 3.46 -20.31
N ASP A 47 21.73 4.20 -20.73
CA ASP A 47 21.92 4.76 -22.08
C ASP A 47 20.84 5.79 -22.52
N LYS A 48 19.97 6.24 -21.58
CA LYS A 48 19.03 7.34 -21.85
C LYS A 48 19.62 8.74 -21.60
N GLY A 49 20.90 8.81 -21.21
CA GLY A 49 21.58 10.07 -20.91
C GLY A 49 21.18 10.69 -19.55
N LEU A 50 20.43 9.95 -18.73
CA LEU A 50 20.07 10.38 -17.38
C LEU A 50 21.15 9.98 -16.37
N THR A 51 21.36 10.81 -15.35
CA THR A 51 22.37 10.55 -14.32
C THR A 51 21.90 9.47 -13.36
N GLN A 52 22.65 8.36 -13.29
CA GLN A 52 22.49 7.38 -12.22
C GLN A 52 23.19 7.91 -10.97
N TYR A 53 22.50 7.89 -9.81
CA TYR A 53 23.01 8.47 -8.56
C TYR A 53 23.55 7.43 -7.58
N ILE A 54 23.06 6.20 -7.60
CA ILE A 54 23.50 5.12 -6.70
C ILE A 54 23.70 3.81 -7.47
N PRO A 55 24.51 2.87 -6.92
CA PRO A 55 24.59 1.52 -7.45
C PRO A 55 23.21 0.82 -7.45
N LEU A 56 22.92 0.03 -8.48
CA LEU A 56 21.63 -0.65 -8.64
C LEU A 56 21.25 -1.48 -7.39
N ALA A 57 22.19 -2.26 -6.84
CA ALA A 57 21.94 -3.09 -5.65
C ALA A 57 21.57 -2.25 -4.42
N ALA A 58 22.17 -1.05 -4.27
CA ALA A 58 21.87 -0.17 -3.14
C ALA A 58 20.38 0.25 -3.12
N MET A 59 19.77 0.50 -4.27
CA MET A 59 18.37 0.89 -4.36
C MET A 59 17.43 -0.17 -3.75
N GLY A 60 17.63 -1.44 -4.11
CA GLY A 60 16.83 -2.55 -3.56
C GLY A 60 16.98 -2.69 -2.06
N ILE A 61 18.23 -2.63 -1.56
CA ILE A 61 18.54 -2.75 -0.13
C ILE A 61 17.94 -1.59 0.67
N LEU A 62 18.05 -0.37 0.19
CA LEU A 62 17.56 0.82 0.88
C LEU A 62 16.04 0.83 1.00
N LEU A 63 15.31 0.52 -0.08
CA LEU A 63 13.85 0.44 -0.04
C LEU A 63 13.36 -0.73 0.81
N ALA A 64 13.99 -1.91 0.69
CA ALA A 64 13.64 -3.07 1.50
C ALA A 64 13.94 -2.82 2.99
N GLY A 65 15.10 -2.27 3.30
CA GLY A 65 15.52 -1.90 4.66
C GLY A 65 14.58 -0.88 5.29
N GLY A 66 14.14 0.12 4.53
CA GLY A 66 13.16 1.10 4.97
C GLY A 66 11.83 0.47 5.36
N ARG A 67 11.32 -0.51 4.60
CA ARG A 67 10.08 -1.22 4.94
C ARG A 67 10.20 -2.18 6.11
N ILE A 68 11.36 -2.78 6.29
CA ILE A 68 11.63 -3.57 7.50
C ILE A 68 11.66 -2.65 8.73
N LEU A 69 12.31 -1.51 8.63
CA LEU A 69 12.32 -0.50 9.68
C LEU A 69 10.89 -0.05 10.05
N ASP A 70 10.08 0.29 9.04
CA ASP A 70 8.68 0.67 9.20
C ASP A 70 7.87 -0.42 9.97
N ALA A 71 8.08 -1.70 9.64
CA ALA A 71 7.42 -2.80 10.33
C ALA A 71 7.87 -2.96 11.80
N VAL A 72 9.14 -2.67 12.10
CA VAL A 72 9.69 -2.74 13.47
C VAL A 72 9.28 -1.54 14.31
N THR A 73 9.18 -0.35 13.72
CA THR A 73 8.84 0.87 14.44
C THR A 73 7.34 1.02 14.74
N ASP A 74 6.45 0.34 13.99
CA ASP A 74 5.01 0.40 14.23
C ASP A 74 4.59 0.07 15.68
N PRO A 75 4.99 -1.07 16.26
CA PRO A 75 4.64 -1.40 17.64
C PRO A 75 5.26 -0.42 18.64
N LEU A 76 6.48 0.06 18.37
CA LEU A 76 7.17 1.01 19.24
C LEU A 76 6.43 2.35 19.29
N VAL A 77 6.08 2.91 18.14
CA VAL A 77 5.33 4.17 18.07
C VAL A 77 3.92 4.00 18.64
N GLY A 78 3.29 2.86 18.40
CA GLY A 78 1.99 2.53 19.02
C GLY A 78 2.09 2.60 20.55
N TYR A 79 3.05 1.88 21.13
CA TYR A 79 3.28 1.90 22.58
C TYR A 79 3.58 3.30 23.11
N MET A 80 4.49 4.04 22.47
CA MET A 80 4.86 5.38 22.88
C MET A 80 3.66 6.33 22.83
N SER A 81 2.87 6.30 21.75
CA SER A 81 1.72 7.18 21.59
C SER A 81 0.60 6.89 22.60
N ASP A 82 0.42 5.62 22.99
CA ASP A 82 -0.59 5.23 23.98
C ASP A 82 -0.23 5.67 25.41
N HIS A 83 1.07 5.77 25.73
CA HIS A 83 1.55 6.18 27.07
C HIS A 83 1.87 7.67 27.19
N THR A 84 1.79 8.42 26.09
CA THR A 84 2.06 9.86 26.11
C THR A 84 0.97 10.63 26.83
N ARG A 85 1.37 11.56 27.71
CA ARG A 85 0.49 12.48 28.41
C ARG A 85 0.76 13.91 27.94
N SER A 86 -0.15 14.46 27.14
CA SER A 86 -0.04 15.82 26.64
C SER A 86 -1.36 16.57 26.78
N ARG A 87 -1.29 17.90 26.96
CA ARG A 87 -2.47 18.77 26.94
C ARG A 87 -3.21 18.82 25.60
N TRP A 88 -2.57 18.36 24.51
CA TRP A 88 -3.18 18.28 23.17
C TRP A 88 -3.82 16.92 22.90
N GLY A 89 -3.76 15.97 23.84
CA GLY A 89 -4.11 14.58 23.69
C GLY A 89 -2.89 13.67 23.62
N ARG A 90 -3.09 12.36 23.52
CA ARG A 90 -2.00 11.37 23.48
C ARG A 90 -1.36 11.28 22.10
N ARG A 91 -2.16 11.36 21.05
CA ARG A 91 -1.80 11.03 19.66
C ARG A 91 -1.60 12.24 18.77
N LYS A 92 -2.33 13.33 19.01
CA LYS A 92 -2.18 14.58 18.25
C LYS A 92 -0.76 15.10 18.13
N PRO A 93 0.06 15.12 19.21
CA PRO A 93 1.43 15.61 19.13
C PRO A 93 2.28 14.84 18.10
N TYR A 94 2.09 13.53 18.02
CA TYR A 94 2.81 12.69 17.04
C TYR A 94 2.43 13.06 15.61
N ILE A 95 1.14 13.19 15.31
CA ILE A 95 0.66 13.59 13.98
C ILE A 95 1.21 14.97 13.61
N PHE A 96 1.16 15.93 14.57
CA PHE A 96 1.59 17.30 14.34
C PHE A 96 3.09 17.42 14.04
N VAL A 97 3.92 16.73 14.82
CA VAL A 97 5.39 16.80 14.70
C VAL A 97 5.89 15.94 13.53
N SER A 98 5.31 14.76 13.37
CA SER A 98 5.80 13.83 12.33
C SER A 98 5.51 14.30 10.91
N ASN A 99 4.39 14.98 10.65
CA ASN A 99 4.03 15.41 9.30
C ASN A 99 5.01 16.42 8.67
N PRO A 100 5.44 17.51 9.34
CA PRO A 100 6.48 18.39 8.80
C PRO A 100 7.83 17.68 8.58
N ILE A 101 8.22 16.77 9.47
CA ILE A 101 9.47 15.99 9.31
C ILE A 101 9.34 15.03 8.11
N LEU A 102 8.20 14.38 7.95
CA LEU A 102 7.87 13.54 6.81
C LEU A 102 7.96 14.33 5.50
N PHE A 103 7.38 15.53 5.45
CA PHE A 103 7.46 16.44 4.31
C PHE A 103 8.90 16.83 3.98
N LEU A 104 9.70 17.22 4.97
CA LEU A 104 11.10 17.56 4.76
C LEU A 104 11.89 16.36 4.23
N ALA A 105 11.70 15.18 4.82
CA ALA A 105 12.34 13.96 4.35
C ALA A 105 11.89 13.62 2.92
N PHE A 106 10.58 13.76 2.61
CA PHE A 106 10.03 13.55 1.27
C PHE A 106 10.67 14.45 0.21
N ILE A 107 10.97 15.71 0.54
CA ILE A 107 11.68 16.61 -0.38
C ILE A 107 13.15 16.22 -0.49
N LEU A 108 13.82 15.95 0.62
CA LEU A 108 15.27 15.70 0.65
C LEU A 108 15.67 14.44 -0.13
N VAL A 109 14.79 13.44 -0.27
CA VAL A 109 15.07 12.26 -1.11
C VAL A 109 15.32 12.61 -2.58
N TRP A 110 14.91 13.80 -3.06
CA TRP A 110 15.09 14.23 -4.44
C TRP A 110 16.33 15.14 -4.65
N ILE A 111 17.17 15.28 -3.63
CA ILE A 111 18.35 16.16 -3.66
C ILE A 111 19.60 15.33 -3.34
N PRO A 112 20.08 14.47 -4.26
CA PRO A 112 21.33 13.75 -4.03
C PRO A 112 22.49 14.73 -3.88
N PRO A 113 23.35 14.59 -2.84
CA PRO A 113 24.39 15.57 -2.54
C PRO A 113 25.56 15.57 -3.54
N VAL A 114 25.75 14.47 -4.27
CA VAL A 114 26.83 14.32 -5.23
C VAL A 114 26.25 14.03 -6.62
N HIS A 115 26.74 14.71 -7.64
CA HIS A 115 26.39 14.44 -9.02
C HIS A 115 27.08 13.15 -9.51
N GLY A 116 26.28 12.19 -9.99
CA GLY A 116 26.76 10.89 -10.48
C GLY A 116 26.67 9.75 -9.47
N ASN A 117 27.06 8.57 -9.90
CA ASN A 117 26.94 7.33 -9.12
C ASN A 117 27.94 7.34 -7.95
N SER A 118 27.43 7.39 -6.73
CA SER A 118 28.26 7.50 -5.52
C SER A 118 27.64 6.77 -4.33
N ILE A 119 28.49 6.13 -3.54
CA ILE A 119 28.10 5.52 -2.26
C ILE A 119 27.64 6.61 -1.26
N THR A 120 28.14 7.84 -1.37
CA THR A 120 27.71 8.99 -0.56
C THR A 120 26.22 9.27 -0.77
N ASN A 121 25.74 9.21 -2.02
CA ASN A 121 24.32 9.34 -2.35
C ASN A 121 23.50 8.20 -1.74
N ALA A 122 24.02 6.96 -1.75
CA ALA A 122 23.35 5.81 -1.15
C ALA A 122 23.22 5.94 0.39
N ILE A 123 24.30 6.38 1.05
CA ILE A 123 24.27 6.64 2.50
C ILE A 123 23.30 7.78 2.83
N PHE A 124 23.37 8.89 2.09
CA PHE A 124 22.46 10.02 2.25
C PHE A 124 21.00 9.57 2.09
N LEU A 125 20.67 8.87 0.98
CA LEU A 125 19.34 8.36 0.74
C LEU A 125 18.89 7.42 1.87
N GLY A 126 19.79 6.56 2.36
CA GLY A 126 19.50 5.66 3.48
C GLY A 126 19.11 6.41 4.76
N VAL A 127 19.86 7.46 5.11
CA VAL A 127 19.55 8.31 6.27
C VAL A 127 18.21 9.04 6.09
N ILE A 128 17.96 9.61 4.91
CA ILE A 128 16.71 10.32 4.65
C ILE A 128 15.51 9.36 4.63
N LEU A 129 15.64 8.17 4.03
CA LEU A 129 14.60 7.13 4.07
C LEU A 129 14.35 6.64 5.51
N PHE A 130 15.37 6.54 6.34
CA PHE A 130 15.21 6.23 7.76
C PHE A 130 14.33 7.29 8.46
N VAL A 131 14.63 8.57 8.26
CA VAL A 131 13.84 9.68 8.82
C VAL A 131 12.42 9.68 8.24
N TYR A 132 12.30 9.43 6.94
CA TYR A 132 11.00 9.32 6.24
C TYR A 132 10.11 8.25 6.87
N TYR A 133 10.60 7.01 7.00
CA TYR A 133 9.78 5.91 7.52
C TYR A 133 9.45 6.05 9.01
N ILE A 134 10.37 6.55 9.83
CA ILE A 134 10.06 6.85 11.24
C ILE A 134 8.96 7.92 11.34
N SER A 135 9.05 8.98 10.54
CA SER A 135 8.04 10.05 10.55
C SER A 135 6.71 9.57 9.95
N TYR A 136 6.78 8.72 8.93
CA TYR A 136 5.60 8.07 8.35
C TYR A 136 4.85 7.22 9.39
N THR A 137 5.54 6.32 10.08
CA THR A 137 4.99 5.54 11.19
C THR A 137 4.51 6.43 12.33
N GLY A 138 5.29 7.48 12.68
CA GLY A 138 4.94 8.44 13.74
C GLY A 138 3.65 9.22 13.47
N MET A 139 3.25 9.36 12.23
CA MET A 139 1.97 9.95 11.84
C MET A 139 0.88 8.87 11.65
N LEU A 140 1.20 7.76 10.98
CA LEU A 140 0.24 6.73 10.54
C LEU A 140 -0.38 5.97 11.71
N ILE A 141 0.46 5.44 12.62
CA ILE A 141 0.00 4.59 13.71
C ILE A 141 -0.89 5.35 14.69
N PRO A 142 -0.51 6.56 15.19
CA PRO A 142 -1.41 7.36 16.01
C PRO A 142 -2.70 7.74 15.28
N TRP A 143 -2.66 8.03 13.99
CA TRP A 143 -3.85 8.35 13.20
C TRP A 143 -4.83 7.16 13.13
N PHE A 144 -4.37 5.96 12.80
CA PHE A 144 -5.22 4.77 12.80
C PHE A 144 -5.82 4.47 14.18
N ALA A 145 -5.01 4.66 15.22
CA ALA A 145 -5.41 4.38 16.58
C ALA A 145 -6.46 5.37 17.15
N VAL A 146 -6.64 6.54 16.53
CA VAL A 146 -7.72 7.49 16.88
C VAL A 146 -9.10 7.01 16.42
N LEU A 147 -9.20 6.24 15.32
CA LEU A 147 -10.47 5.85 14.73
C LEU A 147 -11.46 5.22 15.73
N PRO A 148 -11.09 4.23 16.56
CA PRO A 148 -11.99 3.67 17.56
C PRO A 148 -12.33 4.66 18.70
N GLU A 149 -11.51 5.69 18.91
CA GLU A 149 -11.75 6.72 19.93
C GLU A 149 -12.68 7.84 19.46
N MET A 150 -12.88 8.00 18.15
CA MET A 150 -13.79 9.00 17.58
C MET A 150 -15.26 8.68 17.81
N SER A 151 -15.63 7.40 17.84
CA SER A 151 -17.01 6.96 18.06
C SER A 151 -17.08 5.55 18.64
N PRO A 152 -17.95 5.27 19.61
CA PRO A 152 -18.23 3.93 20.10
C PRO A 152 -19.10 3.12 19.12
N ILE A 153 -19.76 3.80 18.16
CA ILE A 153 -20.73 3.20 17.24
C ILE A 153 -20.00 2.64 16.00
N ASN A 154 -20.11 1.33 15.77
CA ASN A 154 -19.41 0.66 14.67
C ASN A 154 -19.79 1.21 13.28
N SER A 155 -21.07 1.50 13.03
CA SER A 155 -21.52 2.07 11.73
C SER A 155 -20.89 3.44 11.44
N VAL A 156 -20.67 4.26 12.48
CA VAL A 156 -19.96 5.54 12.34
C VAL A 156 -18.49 5.33 12.02
N ARG A 157 -17.81 4.38 12.69
CA ARG A 157 -16.42 4.02 12.39
C ARG A 157 -16.25 3.54 10.96
N VAL A 158 -17.16 2.68 10.49
CA VAL A 158 -17.18 2.21 9.08
C VAL A 158 -17.34 3.38 8.12
N LYS A 159 -18.25 4.32 8.40
CA LYS A 159 -18.43 5.54 7.59
C LYS A 159 -17.15 6.38 7.53
N ILE A 160 -16.48 6.60 8.69
CA ILE A 160 -15.21 7.35 8.76
C ILE A 160 -14.13 6.64 7.94
N ALA A 161 -13.98 5.33 8.11
CA ALA A 161 -13.01 4.53 7.36
C ALA A 161 -13.26 4.57 5.85
N SER A 162 -14.54 4.46 5.41
CA SER A 162 -14.90 4.50 3.99
C SER A 162 -14.57 5.85 3.34
N ILE A 163 -14.86 6.96 4.04
CA ILE A 163 -14.50 8.30 3.56
C ILE A 163 -12.97 8.45 3.55
N GLY A 164 -12.28 7.91 4.56
CA GLY A 164 -10.82 7.90 4.63
C GLY A 164 -10.18 7.18 3.42
N VAL A 165 -10.72 6.02 3.04
CA VAL A 165 -10.27 5.29 1.84
C VAL A 165 -10.52 6.11 0.57
N ALA A 166 -11.71 6.70 0.42
CA ALA A 166 -12.03 7.51 -0.76
C ALA A 166 -11.09 8.72 -0.91
N ILE A 167 -10.80 9.44 0.19
CA ILE A 167 -9.85 10.56 0.20
C ILE A 167 -8.42 10.07 -0.07
N GLY A 168 -8.05 8.89 0.45
CA GLY A 168 -6.77 8.25 0.15
C GLY A 168 -6.60 7.93 -1.35
N VAL A 169 -7.66 7.44 -2.00
CA VAL A 169 -7.66 7.20 -3.47
C VAL A 169 -7.44 8.51 -4.24
N VAL A 170 -8.04 9.62 -3.80
CA VAL A 170 -7.77 10.94 -4.40
C VAL A 170 -6.28 11.30 -4.27
N GLY A 171 -5.66 11.04 -3.11
CA GLY A 171 -4.21 11.25 -2.92
C GLY A 171 -3.37 10.42 -3.89
N ALA A 172 -3.70 9.15 -4.06
CA ALA A 172 -3.02 8.27 -5.01
C ALA A 172 -3.20 8.75 -6.47
N LEU A 173 -4.42 9.17 -6.86
CA LEU A 173 -4.70 9.70 -8.21
C LEU A 173 -3.92 10.99 -8.49
N ILE A 174 -3.82 11.90 -7.52
CA ILE A 174 -2.99 13.11 -7.64
C ILE A 174 -1.52 12.70 -7.77
N GLY A 175 -1.05 11.79 -6.91
CA GLY A 175 0.33 11.29 -6.93
C GLY A 175 0.69 10.57 -8.24
N GLY A 176 -0.15 9.68 -8.74
CA GLY A 176 0.08 8.97 -9.99
C GLY A 176 -0.11 9.84 -11.22
N GLY A 177 -1.24 10.58 -11.28
CA GLY A 177 -1.64 11.31 -12.49
C GLY A 177 -0.88 12.62 -12.76
N LEU A 178 -0.35 13.29 -11.72
CA LEU A 178 0.32 14.58 -11.88
C LEU A 178 1.84 14.52 -11.72
N SER A 179 2.35 13.54 -11.00
CA SER A 179 3.79 13.51 -10.64
C SER A 179 4.72 13.45 -11.84
N GLY A 180 4.45 12.61 -12.84
CA GLY A 180 5.31 12.52 -14.03
C GLY A 180 5.23 13.76 -14.91
N VAL A 181 4.08 14.42 -14.97
CA VAL A 181 3.95 15.70 -15.69
C VAL A 181 4.82 16.78 -15.04
N LEU A 182 4.80 16.85 -13.71
CA LEU A 182 5.63 17.80 -12.97
C LEU A 182 7.11 17.40 -13.00
N PHE A 183 7.39 16.09 -12.94
CA PHE A 183 8.75 15.54 -13.04
C PHE A 183 9.40 15.92 -14.36
N GLU A 184 8.68 15.72 -15.48
CA GLU A 184 9.18 16.06 -16.83
C GLU A 184 9.35 17.57 -17.04
N LYS A 185 8.33 18.37 -16.65
CA LYS A 185 8.33 19.81 -16.96
C LYS A 185 9.16 20.67 -16.02
N MET A 186 9.23 20.28 -14.76
CA MET A 186 9.84 21.12 -13.69
C MET A 186 10.95 20.42 -12.93
N GLY A 187 11.18 19.14 -13.20
CA GLY A 187 12.14 18.29 -12.51
C GLY A 187 11.65 17.70 -11.19
N PRO A 188 12.40 16.71 -10.65
CA PRO A 188 12.00 15.91 -9.49
C PRO A 188 11.84 16.73 -8.21
N PHE A 189 12.68 17.73 -8.00
CA PHE A 189 12.61 18.60 -6.81
C PHE A 189 11.35 19.45 -6.79
N ALA A 190 11.01 20.11 -7.92
CA ALA A 190 9.81 20.94 -8.00
C ALA A 190 8.53 20.11 -7.91
N MET A 191 8.50 18.92 -8.53
CA MET A 191 7.42 17.94 -8.35
C MET A 191 7.23 17.62 -6.86
N ALA A 192 8.31 17.27 -6.17
CA ALA A 192 8.25 16.92 -4.76
C ALA A 192 7.81 18.09 -3.88
N LEU A 193 8.28 19.31 -4.17
CA LEU A 193 7.89 20.49 -3.43
C LEU A 193 6.39 20.81 -3.60
N ILE A 194 5.90 20.84 -4.83
CA ILE A 194 4.48 21.16 -5.12
C ILE A 194 3.56 20.13 -4.49
N LEU A 195 3.77 18.84 -4.79
CA LEU A 195 2.92 17.77 -4.29
C LEU A 195 3.18 17.51 -2.80
N GLY A 196 4.41 17.72 -2.34
CA GLY A 196 4.77 17.66 -0.93
C GLY A 196 4.02 18.68 -0.08
N VAL A 197 3.89 19.92 -0.54
CA VAL A 197 3.08 20.95 0.15
C VAL A 197 1.62 20.55 0.24
N VAL A 198 1.04 19.93 -0.80
CA VAL A 198 -0.33 19.40 -0.74
C VAL A 198 -0.47 18.36 0.39
N GLY A 199 0.47 17.41 0.48
CA GLY A 199 0.49 16.41 1.55
C GLY A 199 0.72 17.03 2.94
N LEU A 200 1.64 18.01 3.05
CA LEU A 200 1.89 18.72 4.31
C LEU A 200 0.63 19.41 4.81
N VAL A 201 -0.04 20.17 3.96
CA VAL A 201 -1.27 20.91 4.32
C VAL A 201 -2.38 19.93 4.70
N ALA A 202 -2.61 18.88 3.90
CA ALA A 202 -3.62 17.87 4.19
C ALA A 202 -3.35 17.17 5.54
N GLY A 203 -2.11 16.75 5.78
CA GLY A 203 -1.70 16.10 7.02
C GLY A 203 -1.80 17.01 8.25
N GLN A 204 -1.49 18.31 8.13
CA GLN A 204 -1.67 19.27 9.22
C GLN A 204 -3.15 19.55 9.52
N LEU A 205 -3.98 19.67 8.50
CA LEU A 205 -5.43 19.84 8.66
C LEU A 205 -6.09 18.64 9.35
N THR A 206 -5.51 17.45 9.25
CA THR A 206 -6.00 16.24 9.94
C THR A 206 -6.12 16.44 11.46
N ILE A 207 -5.26 17.25 12.08
CA ILE A 207 -5.24 17.49 13.51
C ILE A 207 -6.58 18.07 14.02
N PHE A 208 -7.23 18.89 13.21
CA PHE A 208 -8.52 19.48 13.55
C PHE A 208 -9.67 18.45 13.46
N GLY A 209 -9.49 17.39 12.69
CA GLY A 209 -10.43 16.26 12.62
C GLY A 209 -10.25 15.23 13.73
N VAL A 210 -9.04 15.12 14.30
CA VAL A 210 -8.71 14.15 15.35
C VAL A 210 -9.36 14.59 16.66
N LYS A 211 -10.18 13.70 17.24
CA LYS A 211 -10.76 13.88 18.59
C LYS A 211 -10.63 12.58 19.36
N GLU A 212 -9.95 12.64 20.49
CA GLU A 212 -9.70 11.53 21.41
C GLU A 212 -10.77 11.59 22.52
N HIS A 213 -12.00 11.07 22.25
CA HIS A 213 -13.13 11.17 23.19
C HIS A 213 -13.27 9.94 24.08
N TYR A 214 -12.89 8.77 23.60
CA TYR A 214 -13.10 7.50 24.27
C TYR A 214 -11.77 6.82 24.52
N GLN A 215 -11.49 6.49 25.77
CA GLN A 215 -10.43 5.55 26.09
C GLN A 215 -10.96 4.15 25.77
N ALA A 216 -10.49 3.56 24.67
CA ALA A 216 -10.71 2.14 24.44
C ALA A 216 -10.12 1.38 25.64
N GLN A 217 -10.92 0.52 26.30
CA GLN A 217 -10.39 -0.39 27.32
C GLN A 217 -9.28 -1.21 26.64
N GLN A 218 -8.06 -1.06 27.13
CA GLN A 218 -6.97 -1.94 26.74
C GLN A 218 -7.31 -3.32 27.31
N GLU A 219 -7.82 -4.22 26.50
CA GLU A 219 -7.78 -5.63 26.84
C GLU A 219 -6.31 -6.03 26.95
N GLU A 220 -5.95 -6.69 28.04
CA GLU A 220 -4.62 -7.27 28.21
C GLU A 220 -4.37 -8.24 27.04
N THR A 221 -3.64 -7.79 26.04
CA THR A 221 -3.22 -8.63 24.93
C THR A 221 -2.16 -9.59 25.43
N PRO A 222 -2.39 -10.91 25.33
CA PRO A 222 -1.32 -11.90 25.56
C PRO A 222 -0.15 -11.52 24.67
N GLY A 223 1.10 -11.67 25.16
CA GLY A 223 2.29 -11.17 24.51
C GLY A 223 2.23 -11.33 22.97
N PHE A 224 2.24 -10.23 22.25
CA PHE A 224 2.01 -10.14 20.79
C PHE A 224 2.79 -11.21 20.00
N LEU A 225 4.08 -11.43 20.33
CA LEU A 225 4.93 -12.43 19.66
C LEU A 225 4.42 -13.87 19.85
N LYS A 226 3.85 -14.20 21.02
CA LYS A 226 3.31 -15.54 21.27
C LYS A 226 2.07 -15.78 20.40
N VAL A 227 1.20 -14.81 20.32
CA VAL A 227 -0.03 -14.92 19.52
C VAL A 227 0.28 -14.93 18.03
N VAL A 228 1.21 -14.09 17.57
CA VAL A 228 1.69 -14.11 16.17
C VAL A 228 2.22 -15.50 15.81
N LYS A 229 3.04 -16.11 16.68
CA LYS A 229 3.56 -17.47 16.45
C LYS A 229 2.43 -18.52 16.38
N GLU A 230 1.44 -18.45 17.28
CA GLU A 230 0.28 -19.37 17.29
C GLU A 230 -0.53 -19.24 15.98
N VAL A 231 -0.73 -18.02 15.51
CA VAL A 231 -1.54 -17.72 14.32
C VAL A 231 -0.82 -18.13 13.03
N PHE A 232 0.49 -17.94 12.93
CA PHE A 232 1.28 -18.35 11.74
C PHE A 232 1.45 -19.88 11.62
N ILE A 233 1.21 -20.67 12.68
CA ILE A 233 1.19 -22.13 12.61
C ILE A 233 -0.09 -22.64 11.92
N ASP A 234 -1.17 -21.85 11.94
CA ASP A 234 -2.44 -22.25 11.34
C ASP A 234 -2.35 -22.20 9.81
N ARG A 235 -2.66 -23.32 9.15
CA ARG A 235 -2.57 -23.47 7.70
C ARG A 235 -3.50 -22.52 6.94
N GLN A 236 -4.68 -22.19 7.48
CA GLN A 236 -5.62 -21.26 6.85
C GLN A 236 -5.04 -19.84 6.83
N VAL A 237 -4.49 -19.42 7.97
CA VAL A 237 -3.88 -18.11 8.13
C VAL A 237 -2.58 -17.99 7.32
N LEU A 238 -1.71 -19.00 7.37
CA LEU A 238 -0.46 -19.00 6.61
C LEU A 238 -0.72 -18.95 5.10
N SER A 239 -1.69 -19.74 4.62
CA SER A 239 -2.10 -19.75 3.22
C SER A 239 -2.57 -18.35 2.76
N PHE A 240 -3.40 -17.69 3.56
CA PHE A 240 -3.84 -16.33 3.29
C PHE A 240 -2.69 -15.32 3.36
N ALA A 241 -1.84 -15.41 4.40
CA ALA A 241 -0.73 -14.48 4.60
C ALA A 241 0.28 -14.52 3.43
N VAL A 242 0.71 -15.71 3.01
CA VAL A 242 1.66 -15.83 1.89
C VAL A 242 1.02 -15.37 0.59
N MET A 243 -0.23 -15.73 0.35
CA MET A 243 -0.95 -15.28 -0.84
C MET A 243 -1.05 -13.76 -0.89
N ILE A 244 -1.48 -13.09 0.20
CA ILE A 244 -1.62 -11.63 0.22
C ILE A 244 -0.27 -10.93 0.08
N MET A 245 0.80 -11.50 0.64
CA MET A 245 2.16 -11.00 0.47
C MET A 245 2.54 -10.94 -1.02
N LEU A 246 2.31 -12.03 -1.76
CA LEU A 246 2.64 -12.14 -3.17
C LEU A 246 1.79 -11.21 -4.05
N VAL A 247 0.51 -11.07 -3.75
CA VAL A 247 -0.38 -10.17 -4.50
C VAL A 247 -0.05 -8.70 -4.22
N GLN A 248 0.26 -8.35 -2.98
CA GLN A 248 0.68 -6.99 -2.62
C GLN A 248 2.04 -6.62 -3.22
N LEU A 249 2.98 -7.58 -3.26
CA LEU A 249 4.25 -7.45 -3.99
C LEU A 249 4.00 -7.10 -5.45
N THR A 250 3.10 -7.84 -6.11
CA THR A 250 2.75 -7.65 -7.52
C THR A 250 2.23 -6.24 -7.81
N TYR A 251 1.27 -5.76 -6.99
CA TYR A 251 0.72 -4.41 -7.15
C TYR A 251 1.79 -3.32 -7.05
N GLN A 252 2.69 -3.46 -6.08
CA GLN A 252 3.75 -2.48 -5.87
C GLN A 252 4.81 -2.54 -6.96
N LEU A 253 5.19 -3.76 -7.38
CA LEU A 253 6.15 -3.98 -8.45
C LEU A 253 5.65 -3.41 -9.79
N MET A 254 4.36 -3.56 -10.06
CA MET A 254 3.70 -2.95 -11.21
C MET A 254 3.89 -1.41 -11.21
N LEU A 255 3.57 -0.74 -10.10
CA LEU A 255 3.70 0.72 -10.00
C LEU A 255 5.14 1.19 -10.22
N MET A 256 6.13 0.48 -9.66
CA MET A 256 7.56 0.79 -9.83
C MET A 256 8.02 0.60 -11.29
N ASN A 257 7.40 -0.31 -12.04
CA ASN A 257 7.82 -0.64 -13.40
C ASN A 257 7.20 0.27 -14.49
N VAL A 258 6.07 0.95 -14.20
CA VAL A 258 5.36 1.78 -15.19
C VAL A 258 6.24 2.87 -15.80
N PRO A 259 7.04 3.67 -15.06
CA PRO A 259 7.93 4.67 -15.66
C PRO A 259 8.96 4.06 -16.62
N TYR A 260 9.55 2.91 -16.26
CA TYR A 260 10.51 2.20 -17.10
C TYR A 260 9.85 1.63 -18.37
N LEU A 261 8.68 1.01 -18.24
CA LEU A 261 7.91 0.54 -19.40
C LEU A 261 7.63 1.70 -20.36
N THR A 262 7.11 2.80 -19.84
CA THR A 262 6.71 3.95 -20.66
C THR A 262 7.89 4.54 -21.41
N THR A 263 9.03 4.69 -20.75
CA THR A 263 10.17 5.36 -21.35
C THR A 263 11.04 4.45 -22.23
N LEU A 264 11.16 3.16 -21.90
CA LEU A 264 12.01 2.22 -22.65
C LEU A 264 11.26 1.45 -23.73
N ILE A 265 10.03 0.99 -23.45
CA ILE A 265 9.27 0.13 -24.35
C ILE A 265 8.29 0.93 -25.21
N LEU A 266 7.52 1.83 -24.58
CA LEU A 266 6.58 2.67 -25.29
C LEU A 266 7.27 3.86 -25.97
N LYS A 267 8.53 4.16 -25.61
CA LYS A 267 9.32 5.30 -26.09
C LYS A 267 8.58 6.63 -25.95
N ARG A 268 7.94 6.80 -24.79
CA ARG A 268 7.15 7.96 -24.42
C ARG A 268 7.81 8.71 -23.27
N SER A 269 7.23 9.84 -22.90
CA SER A 269 7.72 10.72 -21.85
C SER A 269 7.31 10.29 -20.45
N GLU A 270 7.88 10.91 -19.43
CA GLU A 270 7.51 10.73 -18.03
C GLU A 270 6.08 11.23 -17.75
N ALA A 271 5.60 12.23 -18.48
CA ALA A 271 4.21 12.68 -18.39
C ALA A 271 3.23 11.58 -18.87
N ASP A 272 3.57 10.86 -19.94
CA ASP A 272 2.78 9.73 -20.41
C ASP A 272 2.73 8.58 -19.38
N ALA A 273 3.79 8.38 -18.60
CA ALA A 273 3.78 7.43 -17.49
C ALA A 273 2.74 7.81 -16.41
N SER A 274 2.59 9.11 -16.14
CA SER A 274 1.54 9.59 -15.24
C SER A 274 0.13 9.33 -15.77
N ILE A 275 -0.08 9.44 -17.08
CA ILE A 275 -1.38 9.11 -17.69
C ILE A 275 -1.70 7.64 -17.44
N LEU A 276 -0.76 6.73 -17.70
CA LEU A 276 -0.95 5.30 -17.45
C LEU A 276 -1.13 4.97 -15.97
N MET A 277 -0.37 5.61 -15.06
CA MET A 277 -0.58 5.43 -13.61
C MET A 277 -1.93 5.95 -13.16
N GLY A 278 -2.34 7.12 -13.63
CA GLY A 278 -3.66 7.68 -13.37
C GLY A 278 -4.78 6.76 -13.86
N GLU A 279 -4.64 6.19 -15.07
CA GLU A 279 -5.57 5.21 -15.64
C GLU A 279 -5.67 3.95 -14.78
N VAL A 280 -4.54 3.37 -14.36
CA VAL A 280 -4.49 2.21 -13.47
C VAL A 280 -5.24 2.48 -12.17
N LEU A 281 -4.92 3.58 -11.49
CA LEU A 281 -5.54 3.94 -10.21
C LEU A 281 -7.03 4.24 -10.35
N LEU A 282 -7.42 4.92 -11.44
CA LEU A 282 -8.82 5.20 -11.75
C LEU A 282 -9.58 3.90 -12.03
N THR A 283 -9.01 2.98 -12.82
CA THR A 283 -9.60 1.69 -13.13
C THR A 283 -9.82 0.86 -11.87
N VAL A 284 -8.83 0.80 -10.98
CA VAL A 284 -8.96 0.14 -9.66
C VAL A 284 -10.12 0.74 -8.88
N ALA A 285 -10.19 2.07 -8.78
CA ALA A 285 -11.24 2.75 -8.03
C ALA A 285 -12.64 2.50 -8.63
N LEU A 286 -12.78 2.63 -9.95
CA LEU A 286 -14.05 2.43 -10.65
C LEU A 286 -14.51 0.97 -10.68
N SER A 287 -13.59 0.00 -10.52
CA SER A 287 -13.94 -1.42 -10.46
C SER A 287 -14.54 -1.86 -9.12
N VAL A 288 -14.34 -1.08 -8.05
CA VAL A 288 -14.82 -1.39 -6.68
C VAL A 288 -16.32 -1.70 -6.61
N PRO A 289 -17.24 -0.90 -7.21
CA PRO A 289 -18.67 -1.21 -7.18
C PRO A 289 -19.03 -2.53 -7.89
N LEU A 290 -18.34 -2.87 -8.98
CA LEU A 290 -18.53 -4.13 -9.70
C LEU A 290 -18.21 -5.32 -8.78
N TRP A 291 -17.05 -5.28 -8.10
CA TRP A 291 -16.64 -6.35 -7.21
C TRP A 291 -17.52 -6.45 -5.96
N HIS A 292 -17.99 -5.33 -5.42
CA HIS A 292 -18.94 -5.32 -4.33
C HIS A 292 -20.27 -6.01 -4.72
N TRP A 293 -20.74 -5.77 -5.94
CA TRP A 293 -21.92 -6.44 -6.48
C TRP A 293 -21.69 -7.94 -6.68
N LEU A 294 -20.53 -8.35 -7.19
CA LEU A 294 -20.17 -9.76 -7.37
C LEU A 294 -20.04 -10.50 -6.04
N LEU A 295 -19.49 -9.87 -4.99
CA LEU A 295 -19.38 -10.45 -3.64
C LEU A 295 -20.74 -10.76 -2.98
N ARG A 296 -21.81 -10.12 -3.45
CA ARG A 296 -23.18 -10.45 -2.99
C ARG A 296 -23.76 -11.69 -3.66
N LYS A 297 -23.18 -12.14 -4.77
CA LYS A 297 -23.71 -13.25 -5.59
C LYS A 297 -22.85 -14.50 -5.53
N PHE A 298 -21.58 -14.36 -5.29
CA PHE A 298 -20.59 -15.43 -5.34
C PHE A 298 -19.86 -15.55 -4.00
N SER A 299 -19.35 -16.74 -3.70
CA SER A 299 -18.54 -16.98 -2.50
C SER A 299 -17.25 -16.13 -2.55
N LYS A 300 -16.86 -15.55 -1.42
CA LYS A 300 -15.62 -14.76 -1.29
C LYS A 300 -14.41 -15.54 -1.77
N ARG A 301 -14.30 -16.81 -1.37
CA ARG A 301 -13.20 -17.72 -1.77
C ARG A 301 -13.15 -17.95 -3.28
N GLY A 302 -14.30 -18.26 -3.90
CA GLY A 302 -14.39 -18.50 -5.34
C GLY A 302 -14.07 -17.26 -6.15
N LEU A 303 -14.66 -16.12 -5.74
CA LEU A 303 -14.42 -14.84 -6.38
C LEU A 303 -12.96 -14.38 -6.25
N PHE A 304 -12.33 -14.61 -5.10
CA PHE A 304 -10.94 -14.24 -4.89
C PHE A 304 -9.99 -15.07 -5.76
N ARG A 305 -10.27 -16.36 -5.96
CA ARG A 305 -9.51 -17.18 -6.93
C ARG A 305 -9.66 -16.66 -8.36
N LEU A 306 -10.86 -16.26 -8.76
CA LEU A 306 -11.11 -15.65 -10.06
C LEU A 306 -10.33 -14.34 -10.23
N ILE A 307 -10.33 -13.48 -9.20
CA ILE A 307 -9.56 -12.22 -9.16
C ILE A 307 -8.08 -12.49 -9.41
N ILE A 308 -7.49 -13.43 -8.68
CA ILE A 308 -6.06 -13.73 -8.81
C ILE A 308 -5.77 -14.34 -10.20
N LEU A 309 -6.60 -15.26 -10.68
CA LEU A 309 -6.44 -15.86 -12.02
C LEU A 309 -6.51 -14.78 -13.11
N TRP A 310 -7.44 -13.85 -13.00
CA TRP A 310 -7.52 -12.73 -13.93
C TRP A 310 -6.27 -11.85 -13.87
N MET A 311 -5.72 -11.58 -12.67
CA MET A 311 -4.44 -10.86 -12.53
C MET A 311 -3.30 -11.61 -13.25
N VAL A 312 -3.22 -12.94 -13.12
CA VAL A 312 -2.21 -13.74 -13.83
C VAL A 312 -2.30 -13.50 -15.33
N VAL A 313 -3.49 -13.65 -15.92
CA VAL A 313 -3.70 -13.45 -17.36
C VAL A 313 -3.40 -12.00 -17.76
N GLY A 314 -3.88 -11.01 -17.00
CA GLY A 314 -3.66 -9.60 -17.27
C GLY A 314 -2.18 -9.23 -17.27
N PHE A 315 -1.40 -9.70 -16.29
CA PHE A 315 0.05 -9.43 -16.24
C PHE A 315 0.83 -10.20 -17.30
N CYS A 316 0.39 -11.42 -17.69
CA CYS A 316 0.95 -12.08 -18.86
C CYS A 316 0.74 -11.24 -20.12
N LEU A 317 -0.43 -10.64 -20.30
CA LEU A 317 -0.69 -9.77 -21.45
C LEU A 317 0.19 -8.51 -21.44
N CYS A 318 0.49 -7.94 -20.27
CA CYS A 318 1.39 -6.79 -20.15
C CYS A 318 2.81 -7.08 -20.71
N PHE A 319 3.28 -8.33 -20.64
CA PHE A 319 4.57 -8.72 -21.23
C PHE A 319 4.63 -8.49 -22.75
N PHE A 320 3.51 -8.66 -23.44
CA PHE A 320 3.44 -8.55 -24.90
C PHE A 320 3.29 -7.12 -25.42
N ILE A 321 3.11 -6.12 -24.55
CA ILE A 321 2.99 -4.71 -24.94
C ILE A 321 4.24 -4.28 -25.74
N GLY A 322 4.01 -3.77 -26.94
CA GLY A 322 5.06 -3.32 -27.85
C GLY A 322 5.88 -4.44 -28.52
N ILE A 323 5.44 -5.71 -28.47
CA ILE A 323 5.96 -6.79 -29.31
C ILE A 323 5.24 -6.78 -30.66
N ILE A 324 3.95 -6.48 -30.64
CA ILE A 324 3.12 -6.37 -31.83
C ILE A 324 3.13 -4.90 -32.25
N GLU A 325 3.32 -4.62 -33.53
CA GLU A 325 3.43 -3.24 -34.03
C GLU A 325 2.10 -2.50 -34.08
N SER A 326 1.00 -3.19 -34.32
CA SER A 326 -0.34 -2.61 -34.42
C SER A 326 -1.32 -3.23 -33.42
N PRO A 327 -2.08 -2.43 -32.68
CA PRO A 327 -2.04 -0.96 -32.58
C PRO A 327 -0.74 -0.44 -31.92
N ALA A 328 -0.50 0.87 -32.02
CA ALA A 328 0.71 1.49 -31.44
C ALA A 328 0.91 1.05 -29.97
N PRO A 329 2.16 0.83 -29.48
CA PRO A 329 2.43 0.27 -28.15
C PRO A 329 1.76 1.03 -27.00
N PHE A 330 1.64 2.35 -27.10
CA PHE A 330 0.94 3.16 -26.09
C PHE A 330 -0.56 2.85 -26.03
N ILE A 331 -1.21 2.64 -27.16
CA ILE A 331 -2.62 2.22 -27.22
C ILE A 331 -2.79 0.81 -26.66
N GLN A 332 -1.85 -0.09 -26.91
CA GLN A 332 -1.86 -1.42 -26.29
C GLN A 332 -1.82 -1.30 -24.76
N ALA A 333 -0.95 -0.43 -24.20
CA ALA A 333 -0.86 -0.19 -22.76
C ALA A 333 -2.18 0.35 -22.20
N MET A 334 -2.79 1.35 -22.88
CA MET A 334 -4.09 1.93 -22.51
C MET A 334 -5.25 0.91 -22.50
N ILE A 335 -5.15 -0.19 -23.26
CA ILE A 335 -6.15 -1.26 -23.26
C ILE A 335 -5.81 -2.35 -22.24
N VAL A 336 -4.56 -2.78 -22.20
CA VAL A 336 -4.13 -3.93 -21.39
C VAL A 336 -4.06 -3.58 -19.90
N PHE A 337 -3.63 -2.37 -19.55
CA PHE A 337 -3.54 -1.97 -18.14
C PHE A 337 -4.89 -1.97 -17.42
N PRO A 338 -5.96 -1.37 -17.94
CA PRO A 338 -7.29 -1.53 -17.34
C PRO A 338 -7.69 -2.98 -17.17
N LEU A 339 -7.51 -3.80 -18.21
CA LEU A 339 -7.83 -5.24 -18.13
C LEU A 339 -7.03 -5.96 -17.04
N ALA A 340 -5.76 -5.64 -16.86
CA ALA A 340 -4.92 -6.24 -15.83
C ALA A 340 -5.25 -5.72 -14.42
N THR A 341 -5.79 -4.52 -14.27
CA THR A 341 -5.95 -3.83 -12.98
C THR A 341 -7.38 -3.78 -12.45
N ILE A 342 -8.41 -4.03 -13.28
CA ILE A 342 -9.79 -4.25 -12.81
C ILE A 342 -9.84 -5.23 -11.61
N PRO A 343 -9.17 -6.40 -11.63
CA PRO A 343 -9.23 -7.34 -10.50
C PRO A 343 -8.54 -6.84 -9.24
N VAL A 344 -7.62 -5.87 -9.33
CA VAL A 344 -6.96 -5.28 -8.15
C VAL A 344 -7.96 -4.59 -7.22
N GLY A 345 -8.99 -3.92 -7.76
CA GLY A 345 -10.07 -3.35 -6.95
C GLY A 345 -10.86 -4.42 -6.18
N GLY A 346 -11.09 -5.58 -6.81
CA GLY A 346 -11.68 -6.74 -6.16
C GLY A 346 -10.81 -7.32 -5.04
N MET A 347 -9.50 -7.37 -5.26
CA MET A 347 -8.54 -7.79 -4.24
C MET A 347 -8.69 -6.95 -2.96
N PHE A 348 -8.68 -5.63 -3.06
CA PHE A 348 -8.76 -4.76 -1.88
C PHE A 348 -10.01 -4.99 -1.03
N ILE A 349 -11.16 -5.25 -1.66
CA ILE A 349 -12.42 -5.48 -0.93
C ILE A 349 -12.45 -6.89 -0.35
N THR A 350 -12.09 -7.91 -1.15
CA THR A 350 -12.22 -9.31 -0.76
C THR A 350 -11.27 -9.66 0.38
N VAL A 351 -10.07 -9.08 0.41
CA VAL A 351 -9.09 -9.25 1.49
C VAL A 351 -9.66 -8.88 2.85
N LEU A 352 -10.36 -7.76 2.96
CA LEU A 352 -10.97 -7.33 4.22
C LEU A 352 -12.06 -8.32 4.68
N GLY A 353 -12.83 -8.86 3.74
CA GLY A 353 -13.81 -9.91 4.02
C GLY A 353 -13.17 -11.21 4.52
N ILE A 354 -12.06 -11.64 3.91
CA ILE A 354 -11.34 -12.84 4.33
C ILE A 354 -10.70 -12.67 5.71
N ILE A 355 -10.20 -11.47 6.06
CA ILE A 355 -9.70 -11.18 7.41
C ILE A 355 -10.80 -11.33 8.46
N ALA A 356 -12.02 -10.91 8.16
CA ALA A 356 -13.17 -11.10 9.04
C ALA A 356 -13.49 -12.59 9.22
N ASP A 357 -13.50 -13.39 8.14
CA ASP A 357 -13.73 -14.84 8.18
C ASP A 357 -12.65 -15.56 9.01
N LEU A 358 -11.37 -15.14 8.89
CA LEU A 358 -10.27 -15.67 9.72
C LEU A 358 -10.45 -15.32 11.20
N THR A 359 -10.97 -14.13 11.50
CA THR A 359 -11.26 -13.70 12.87
C THR A 359 -12.40 -14.55 13.47
N ASP A 360 -13.45 -14.82 12.71
CA ASP A 360 -14.57 -15.67 13.12
C ASP A 360 -14.12 -17.14 13.32
N TYR A 361 -13.25 -17.65 12.45
CA TYR A 361 -12.61 -18.96 12.58
C TYR A 361 -11.79 -19.06 13.87
N ASP A 362 -10.98 -18.05 14.17
CA ASP A 362 -10.19 -17.99 15.39
C ASP A 362 -11.07 -17.95 16.65
N GLU A 363 -12.16 -17.18 16.62
CA GLU A 363 -13.14 -17.14 17.70
C GLU A 363 -13.81 -18.51 17.94
N LEU A 364 -14.16 -19.26 16.88
CA LEU A 364 -14.68 -20.61 17.00
C LEU A 364 -13.66 -21.58 17.62
N LYS A 365 -12.36 -21.42 17.29
CA LYS A 365 -11.30 -22.30 17.75
C LYS A 365 -10.83 -22.00 19.17
N THR A 366 -10.77 -20.73 19.55
CA THR A 366 -10.15 -20.27 20.82
C THR A 366 -11.13 -19.71 21.83
N GLY A 367 -12.37 -19.43 21.41
CA GLY A 367 -13.37 -18.73 22.23
C GLY A 367 -13.08 -17.24 22.41
N LYS A 368 -12.05 -16.69 21.74
CA LYS A 368 -11.61 -15.28 21.87
C LYS A 368 -11.65 -14.57 20.52
N ARG A 369 -12.27 -13.39 20.46
CA ARG A 369 -12.28 -12.56 19.25
C ARG A 369 -11.02 -11.68 19.19
N ARG A 370 -10.04 -12.07 18.37
CA ARG A 370 -8.71 -11.41 18.28
C ARG A 370 -8.54 -10.59 16.99
N GLU A 371 -9.54 -9.83 16.60
CA GLU A 371 -9.63 -9.09 15.34
C GLU A 371 -8.40 -8.19 15.08
N ALA A 372 -7.97 -7.42 16.08
CA ALA A 372 -6.83 -6.51 15.96
C ALA A 372 -5.52 -7.23 15.57
N ILE A 373 -5.36 -8.49 15.98
CA ILE A 373 -4.18 -9.30 15.67
C ILE A 373 -4.14 -9.66 14.19
N TYR A 374 -5.27 -10.03 13.60
CA TYR A 374 -5.37 -10.37 12.18
C TYR A 374 -5.10 -9.17 11.27
N TYR A 375 -5.59 -7.97 11.63
CA TYR A 375 -5.22 -6.73 10.94
C TYR A 375 -3.74 -6.38 11.11
N GLY A 376 -3.17 -6.63 12.30
CA GLY A 376 -1.73 -6.45 12.55
C GLY A 376 -0.87 -7.39 11.67
N ILE A 377 -1.24 -8.67 11.59
CA ILE A 377 -0.59 -9.65 10.71
C ILE A 377 -0.68 -9.23 9.24
N TYR A 378 -1.87 -8.82 8.80
CA TYR A 378 -2.06 -8.28 7.46
C TYR A 378 -1.12 -7.10 7.17
N GLY A 379 -0.97 -6.17 8.12
CA GLY A 379 -0.03 -5.04 8.01
C GLY A 379 1.42 -5.47 7.81
N ILE A 380 1.91 -6.41 8.63
CA ILE A 380 3.28 -6.95 8.54
C ILE A 380 3.50 -7.65 7.20
N VAL A 381 2.58 -8.54 6.82
CA VAL A 381 2.67 -9.33 5.59
C VAL A 381 2.67 -8.43 4.35
N ARG A 382 1.84 -7.41 4.32
CA ARG A 382 1.82 -6.40 3.26
C ARG A 382 3.15 -5.67 3.14
N LYS A 383 3.72 -5.20 4.25
CA LYS A 383 5.01 -4.50 4.27
C LYS A 383 6.16 -5.41 3.83
N THR A 384 6.11 -6.69 4.20
CA THR A 384 7.08 -7.70 3.71
C THR A 384 7.00 -7.85 2.19
N GLY A 385 5.80 -7.95 1.62
CA GLY A 385 5.62 -7.96 0.17
C GLY A 385 6.20 -6.72 -0.52
N TRP A 386 6.01 -5.54 0.07
CA TRP A 386 6.57 -4.29 -0.43
C TRP A 386 8.10 -4.20 -0.32
N ALA A 387 8.70 -4.78 0.72
CA ALA A 387 10.15 -4.89 0.83
C ALA A 387 10.74 -5.81 -0.25
N LEU A 388 10.10 -6.96 -0.50
CA LEU A 388 10.54 -7.91 -1.51
C LEU A 388 10.43 -7.36 -2.93
N CYS A 389 9.42 -6.51 -3.24
CA CYS A 389 9.26 -5.98 -4.60
C CYS A 389 10.46 -5.15 -5.07
N SER A 390 11.08 -4.37 -4.19
CA SER A 390 12.25 -3.57 -4.53
C SER A 390 13.50 -4.42 -4.79
N LEU A 391 13.69 -5.50 -4.04
CA LEU A 391 14.77 -6.46 -4.27
C LEU A 391 14.57 -7.22 -5.58
N ILE A 392 13.35 -7.60 -5.90
CA ILE A 392 13.00 -8.30 -7.14
C ILE A 392 13.21 -7.37 -8.34
N LEU A 393 12.75 -6.11 -8.29
CA LEU A 393 12.97 -5.13 -9.35
C LEU A 393 14.46 -5.05 -9.70
N VAL A 394 15.28 -4.80 -8.68
CA VAL A 394 16.73 -4.65 -8.81
C VAL A 394 17.37 -5.95 -9.31
N GLY A 395 16.98 -7.10 -8.77
CA GLY A 395 17.50 -8.41 -9.20
C GLY A 395 17.19 -8.72 -10.66
N VAL A 396 15.96 -8.46 -11.09
CA VAL A 396 15.54 -8.65 -12.50
C VAL A 396 16.29 -7.70 -13.43
N PHE A 397 16.45 -6.43 -13.04
CA PHE A 397 17.20 -5.45 -13.82
C PHE A 397 18.68 -5.80 -13.92
N ALA A 398 19.29 -6.32 -12.85
CA ALA A 398 20.69 -6.76 -12.86
C ALA A 398 20.94 -7.94 -13.81
N VAL A 399 19.98 -8.89 -13.90
CA VAL A 399 20.14 -10.11 -14.69
C VAL A 399 19.73 -9.90 -16.16
N PHE A 400 18.62 -9.19 -16.41
CA PHE A 400 17.99 -9.10 -17.73
C PHE A 400 18.19 -7.74 -18.41
N GLY A 401 18.74 -6.75 -17.71
CA GLY A 401 18.97 -5.41 -18.23
C GLY A 401 17.74 -4.49 -18.18
N TYR A 402 18.01 -3.18 -18.20
CA TYR A 402 17.02 -2.10 -18.21
C TYR A 402 17.54 -0.88 -18.99
N SER A 403 18.21 -1.16 -20.11
CA SER A 403 18.76 -0.15 -21.03
C SER A 403 17.85 0.08 -22.22
N VAL A 404 18.16 1.13 -23.00
CA VAL A 404 17.47 1.42 -24.26
C VAL A 404 17.68 0.28 -25.27
N GLU A 405 18.88 -0.32 -25.30
CA GLU A 405 19.22 -1.43 -26.20
C GLU A 405 18.67 -2.78 -25.70
N ASN A 406 18.62 -2.97 -24.37
CA ASN A 406 18.15 -4.22 -23.77
C ASN A 406 17.12 -3.93 -22.65
N PRO A 407 15.84 -3.69 -22.99
CA PRO A 407 14.76 -3.47 -22.02
C PRO A 407 14.12 -4.77 -21.53
N LEU A 408 14.78 -5.93 -21.69
CA LEU A 408 14.18 -7.24 -21.38
C LEU A 408 13.77 -7.34 -19.89
N GLY A 409 14.56 -6.80 -18.97
CA GLY A 409 14.21 -6.81 -17.54
C GLY A 409 12.88 -6.12 -17.26
N VAL A 410 12.59 -5.00 -17.93
CA VAL A 410 11.31 -4.28 -17.78
C VAL A 410 10.12 -5.15 -18.22
N ARG A 411 10.29 -5.99 -19.24
CA ARG A 411 9.27 -6.94 -19.68
C ARG A 411 9.13 -8.12 -18.73
N ILE A 412 10.26 -8.67 -18.27
CA ILE A 412 10.28 -9.82 -17.34
C ILE A 412 9.57 -9.51 -16.04
N ILE A 413 9.59 -8.26 -15.56
CA ILE A 413 8.83 -7.83 -14.37
C ILE A 413 7.35 -8.22 -14.46
N TRP A 414 6.73 -8.13 -15.64
CA TRP A 414 5.32 -8.51 -15.81
C TRP A 414 5.10 -10.02 -15.67
N LEU A 415 6.05 -10.83 -16.13
CA LEU A 415 6.01 -12.29 -15.93
C LEU A 415 6.25 -12.65 -14.46
N VAL A 416 7.12 -11.91 -13.77
CA VAL A 416 7.31 -12.06 -12.31
C VAL A 416 6.04 -11.72 -11.55
N CYS A 417 5.32 -10.65 -11.95
CA CYS A 417 4.01 -10.31 -11.41
C CYS A 417 3.00 -11.45 -11.63
N ALA A 418 2.91 -11.98 -12.85
CA ALA A 418 2.04 -13.10 -13.18
C ALA A 418 2.39 -14.36 -12.38
N LEU A 419 3.67 -14.70 -12.29
CA LEU A 419 4.17 -15.86 -11.54
C LEU A 419 3.88 -15.71 -10.04
N SER A 420 4.09 -14.54 -9.48
CA SER A 420 3.78 -14.26 -8.07
C SER A 420 2.29 -14.45 -7.78
N CYS A 421 1.41 -13.96 -8.66
CA CYS A 421 -0.03 -14.20 -8.55
C CYS A 421 -0.37 -15.69 -8.69
N LEU A 422 0.26 -16.41 -9.62
CA LEU A 422 0.04 -17.84 -9.81
C LEU A 422 0.45 -18.66 -8.57
N ILE A 423 1.64 -18.38 -8.04
CA ILE A 423 2.10 -19.00 -6.79
C ILE A 423 1.13 -18.67 -5.65
N GLY A 424 0.69 -17.40 -5.54
CA GLY A 424 -0.30 -16.97 -4.56
C GLY A 424 -1.61 -17.75 -4.69
N LEU A 425 -2.10 -17.98 -5.91
CA LEU A 425 -3.30 -18.78 -6.18
C LEU A 425 -3.12 -20.22 -5.70
N LEU A 426 -1.98 -20.86 -6.02
CA LEU A 426 -1.68 -22.24 -5.62
C LEU A 426 -1.59 -22.36 -4.10
N VAL A 427 -0.93 -21.41 -3.44
CA VAL A 427 -0.84 -21.36 -1.96
C VAL A 427 -2.19 -21.11 -1.31
N PHE A 428 -3.13 -20.45 -1.99
CA PHE A 428 -4.49 -20.20 -1.49
C PHE A 428 -5.45 -21.39 -1.68
N ILE A 429 -5.08 -22.44 -2.43
CA ILE A 429 -5.91 -23.64 -2.59
C ILE A 429 -6.33 -24.27 -1.26
N PRO A 430 -5.44 -24.41 -0.25
CA PRO A 430 -5.78 -24.99 1.05
C PRO A 430 -6.76 -24.17 1.90
N TYR A 431 -6.97 -22.89 1.56
CA TYR A 431 -7.94 -22.06 2.25
C TYR A 431 -9.37 -22.58 1.99
N LYS A 432 -10.06 -23.02 3.07
CA LYS A 432 -11.35 -23.71 2.98
C LYS A 432 -12.48 -23.06 3.79
N LEU A 433 -12.23 -21.94 4.48
CA LEU A 433 -13.23 -21.31 5.34
C LEU A 433 -14.47 -20.89 4.54
N GLY A 434 -15.62 -20.94 5.18
CA GLY A 434 -16.91 -20.51 4.62
C GLY A 434 -17.08 -19.00 4.59
N ASP A 435 -18.14 -18.55 3.94
CA ASP A 435 -18.48 -17.12 3.82
C ASP A 435 -19.24 -16.59 5.05
N SER A 436 -19.66 -17.49 5.96
CA SER A 436 -20.29 -17.18 7.25
C SER A 436 -19.68 -18.01 8.38
N LYS A 437 -19.96 -17.58 9.63
CA LYS A 437 -19.50 -18.27 10.83
C LYS A 437 -20.12 -19.67 10.95
N GLU A 438 -21.38 -19.81 10.53
CA GLU A 438 -22.11 -21.08 10.51
C GLU A 438 -21.51 -22.07 9.51
N GLU A 439 -21.21 -21.61 8.28
CA GLU A 439 -20.54 -22.43 7.27
C GLU A 439 -19.13 -22.84 7.71
N THR A 440 -18.38 -21.92 8.30
CA THR A 440 -17.04 -22.21 8.82
C THR A 440 -17.09 -23.27 9.92
N LYS A 441 -18.08 -23.18 10.82
CA LYS A 441 -18.30 -24.18 11.88
C LYS A 441 -18.63 -25.55 11.28
N ALA A 442 -19.50 -25.63 10.30
CA ALA A 442 -19.84 -26.88 9.62
C ALA A 442 -18.60 -27.51 8.92
N ILE A 443 -17.71 -26.69 8.35
CA ILE A 443 -16.46 -27.18 7.74
C ILE A 443 -15.47 -27.68 8.79
N MET A 444 -15.46 -27.13 9.99
CA MET A 444 -14.56 -27.57 11.08
C MET A 444 -15.02 -28.86 11.74
N GLU A 445 -16.30 -29.19 11.68
CA GLU A 445 -16.90 -30.41 12.24
C GLU A 445 -16.78 -31.62 11.29
N LEU A 446 -16.35 -31.42 10.01
CA LEU A 446 -16.03 -32.43 9.01
C LEU A 446 -14.54 -32.79 9.00
#